data_4bc0dd4580871c84af8ad0e3c016862a
#
_entry.id   4bc0dd4580871c84af8ad0e3c016862a
#
_cell.length_a   1.000
_cell.length_b   1.000
_cell.length_c   1.000
_cell.angle_alpha   90.00
_cell.angle_beta   90.00
_cell.angle_gamma   90.00
#
_symmetry.space_group_name_H-M   'P 1'
#
loop_
_entity.id
_entity.type
_entity.pdbx_description
1 polymer ?
#
loop_
_entity_poly.entity_id
_entity_poly.type
_entity_poly.pdbx_seq_one_letter_code
_entity_poly.pdbx_strand_id
1 'polypeptide(L)' 'MIDYSLWKFSQSLPTIVTGVVRDGDIVRVTTGLQEVFVVMPEAEYRRLQDAQETLLTANENPPTEVEGSEQ' A
#
# COMPACT_ATOMS: atom_id res chain seq x y z
N MET A 1 11.07 3.49 -3.50
CA MET A 1 9.69 3.71 -3.98
C MET A 1 9.74 4.49 -5.28
N ILE A 2 8.94 4.08 -6.25
CA ILE A 2 8.94 4.69 -7.58
C ILE A 2 7.74 5.63 -7.66
N ASP A 3 7.97 6.86 -8.12
CA ASP A 3 6.91 7.85 -8.22
C ASP A 3 6.43 7.99 -9.66
N TYR A 4 5.12 7.97 -9.84
CA TYR A 4 4.51 8.20 -11.15
C TYR A 4 3.37 9.20 -11.00
N SER A 5 3.12 9.97 -12.07
CA SER A 5 1.87 10.69 -12.19
C SER A 5 0.77 9.70 -12.58
N LEU A 6 -0.47 10.08 -12.32
CA LEU A 6 -1.60 9.22 -12.69
C LEU A 6 -1.61 8.96 -14.20
N TRP A 7 -1.29 9.98 -14.98
CA TRP A 7 -1.26 9.84 -16.44
C TRP A 7 -0.23 8.79 -16.86
N LYS A 8 0.99 8.90 -16.32
CA LYS A 8 2.06 7.96 -16.66
C LYS A 8 1.74 6.56 -16.17
N PHE A 9 1.16 6.46 -14.99
CA PHE A 9 0.73 5.18 -14.44
C PHE A 9 -0.27 4.51 -15.38
N SER A 10 -1.27 5.27 -15.85
CA SER A 10 -2.29 4.75 -16.77
C SER A 10 -1.69 4.30 -18.09
N GLN A 11 -0.72 5.07 -18.60
CA GLN A 11 -0.09 4.76 -19.88
C GLN A 11 0.74 3.49 -19.83
N SER A 12 1.37 3.23 -18.69
CA SER A 12 2.32 2.14 -18.55
C SER A 12 1.82 1.06 -17.61
N LEU A 13 0.52 0.98 -17.39
CA LEU A 13 -0.07 0.12 -16.36
C LEU A 13 0.42 -1.33 -16.43
N PRO A 14 0.40 -2.01 -17.58
CA PRO A 14 0.84 -3.40 -17.60
C PRO A 14 2.29 -3.58 -17.16
N THR A 15 3.17 -2.68 -17.61
CA THR A 15 4.57 -2.74 -17.24
C THR A 15 4.76 -2.47 -15.75
N ILE A 16 4.06 -1.49 -15.24
CA ILE A 16 4.16 -1.13 -13.82
C ILE A 16 3.64 -2.26 -12.94
N VAL A 17 2.50 -2.83 -13.31
CA VAL A 17 1.94 -3.95 -12.56
C VAL A 17 2.89 -5.14 -12.56
N THR A 18 3.52 -5.42 -13.70
CA THR A 18 4.49 -6.50 -13.78
C THR A 18 5.65 -6.26 -12.82
N GLY A 19 6.15 -5.03 -12.76
CA GLY A 19 7.23 -4.71 -11.83
C GLY A 19 6.81 -4.90 -10.38
N VAL A 20 5.60 -4.49 -10.05
CA VAL A 20 5.08 -4.66 -8.69
C VAL A 20 5.00 -6.14 -8.32
N VAL A 21 4.46 -6.95 -9.22
CA VAL A 21 4.22 -8.36 -8.92
C VAL A 21 5.50 -9.17 -8.94
N ARG A 22 6.38 -8.92 -9.90
CA ARG A 22 7.58 -9.76 -10.09
C ARG A 22 8.78 -9.27 -9.31
N ASP A 23 8.97 -7.95 -9.25
CA ASP A 23 10.17 -7.38 -8.64
C ASP A 23 9.92 -6.84 -7.24
N GLY A 24 8.68 -6.84 -6.81
CA GLY A 24 8.35 -6.31 -5.49
C GLY A 24 8.39 -4.80 -5.42
N ASP A 25 8.24 -4.11 -6.54
CA ASP A 25 8.27 -2.66 -6.57
C ASP A 25 7.11 -2.08 -5.79
N ILE A 26 7.36 -0.97 -5.11
CA ILE A 26 6.33 -0.17 -4.47
C ILE A 26 6.23 1.12 -5.25
N VAL A 27 5.05 1.43 -5.75
CA VAL A 27 4.81 2.55 -6.65
C VAL A 27 3.90 3.56 -5.99
N ARG A 28 4.30 4.82 -6.00
CA ARG A 28 3.49 5.91 -5.48
C ARG A 28 2.95 6.69 -6.67
N VAL A 29 1.63 6.87 -6.69
CA VAL A 29 0.96 7.54 -7.81
C VAL A 29 0.30 8.81 -7.29
N THR A 30 0.60 9.94 -7.93
CA THR A 30 0.02 11.23 -7.57
C THR A 30 -1.00 11.64 -8.62
N THR A 31 -2.19 11.98 -8.18
CA THR A 31 -3.23 12.46 -9.10
C THR A 31 -3.06 13.94 -9.37
N GLY A 32 -3.83 14.44 -10.33
CA GLY A 32 -3.83 15.87 -10.63
C GLY A 32 -4.40 16.73 -9.52
N LEU A 33 -5.10 16.12 -8.58
CA LEU A 33 -5.64 16.81 -7.42
C LEU A 33 -4.72 16.71 -6.21
N GLN A 34 -3.50 16.25 -6.43
CA GLN A 34 -2.49 16.10 -5.39
C GLN A 34 -2.83 15.03 -4.36
N GLU A 35 -3.77 14.17 -4.68
CA GLU A 35 -4.00 12.98 -3.88
C GLU A 35 -2.99 11.93 -4.27
N VAL A 36 -2.62 11.09 -3.33
CA VAL A 36 -1.58 10.08 -3.54
C VAL A 36 -2.10 8.73 -3.11
N PHE A 37 -1.83 7.73 -3.93
CA PHE A 37 -2.09 6.35 -3.52
C PHE A 37 -0.87 5.51 -3.85
N VAL A 38 -0.79 4.34 -3.21
CA VAL A 38 0.37 3.48 -3.32
C VAL A 38 -0.07 2.12 -3.84
N VAL A 39 0.68 1.59 -4.79
CA VAL A 39 0.48 0.25 -5.34
C VAL A 39 1.64 -0.60 -4.87
N MET A 40 1.35 -1.72 -4.24
CA MET A 40 2.38 -2.59 -3.71
C MET A 40 1.95 -4.05 -3.79
N PRO A 41 2.89 -5.00 -3.76
CA PRO A 41 2.51 -6.40 -3.68
C PRO A 41 1.74 -6.68 -2.39
N GLU A 42 0.84 -7.63 -2.44
CA GLU A 42 0.05 -7.98 -1.27
C GLU A 42 0.94 -8.40 -0.10
N ALA A 43 2.04 -9.08 -0.39
CA ALA A 43 2.97 -9.50 0.65
C ALA A 43 3.54 -8.32 1.43
N GLU A 44 3.83 -7.22 0.74
CA GLU A 44 4.31 -6.01 1.40
C GLU A 44 3.23 -5.39 2.27
N TYR A 45 2.02 -5.35 1.77
CA TYR A 45 0.91 -4.81 2.54
C TYR A 45 0.69 -5.62 3.81
N ARG A 46 0.73 -6.95 3.70
CA ARG A 46 0.56 -7.82 4.87
C ARG A 46 1.68 -7.63 5.87
N ARG A 47 2.90 -7.49 5.38
CA ARG A 47 4.06 -7.27 6.26
C ARG A 47 3.90 -5.98 7.05
N LEU A 48 3.47 -4.91 6.38
CA LEU A 48 3.25 -3.63 7.06
C LEU A 48 2.10 -3.71 8.05
N GLN A 49 1.05 -4.42 7.69
CA GLN A 49 -0.10 -4.58 8.56
C GLN A 49 0.27 -5.37 9.81
N ASP A 50 1.04 -6.44 9.65
CA ASP A 50 1.48 -7.24 10.79
C ASP A 50 2.37 -6.42 11.71
N ALA A 51 3.26 -5.61 11.16
CA ALA A 51 4.13 -4.76 11.96
C ALA A 51 3.30 -3.74 12.74
N GLN A 52 2.28 -3.19 12.12
CA GLN A 52 1.41 -2.24 12.78
C GLN A 52 0.63 -2.89 13.92
N GLU A 53 0.13 -4.08 13.70
CA GLU A 53 -0.60 -4.81 14.73
C GLU A 53 0.30 -5.13 15.91
N THR A 54 1.55 -5.50 15.64
CA THR A 54 2.51 -5.78 16.69
C THR A 54 2.75 -4.53 17.53
N LEU A 55 2.90 -3.38 16.88
CA LEU A 55 3.10 -2.14 17.61
C LEU A 55 1.88 -1.79 18.46
N LEU A 56 0.69 -1.95 17.92
CA LEU A 56 -0.53 -1.66 18.66
C LEU A 56 -0.67 -2.57 19.86
N THR A 57 -0.36 -3.85 19.69
CA THR A 57 -0.43 -4.81 20.77
C THR A 57 0.58 -4.47 21.86
N ALA A 58 1.77 -4.05 21.46
CA ALA A 58 2.79 -3.70 22.43
C ALA A 58 2.42 -2.47 23.22
N ASN A 59 1.70 -1.53 22.62
CA ASN A 59 1.35 -0.29 23.29
C ASN A 59 0.12 -0.42 24.17
N GLU A 60 -0.76 -1.39 23.91
CA GLU A 60 -1.88 -1.50 24.75
C GLU A 60 -2.85 -2.44 24.22
N ASN A 61 -3.79 -2.41 24.45
CA ASN A 61 -4.53 -3.28 23.93
C ASN A 61 -5.57 -2.98 23.16
N PRO A 62 -6.18 -2.99 22.83
CA PRO A 62 -6.88 -2.79 22.06
C PRO A 62 -7.85 -2.55 21.53
N PRO A 63 -8.43 -2.70 21.46
CA PRO A 63 -9.24 -2.69 20.81
C PRO A 63 -9.89 -2.81 19.95
N THR A 64 -10.06 -2.98 20.03
CA THR A 64 -10.56 -3.06 19.32
C THR A 64 -10.96 -3.04 18.45
N GLU A 65 -11.13 -3.23 18.40
CA GLU A 65 -11.43 -3.28 17.52
C GLU A 65 -11.81 -3.24 16.73
N VAL A 66 -12.05 -3.39 16.84
CA VAL A 66 -12.31 -3.30 15.94
C VAL A 66 -12.66 -3.32 15.26
N GLU A 67 -12.85 -3.52 15.23
CA GLU A 67 -13.09 -3.56 14.42
C GLU A 67 -13.29 -3.57 13.66
N GLY A 68 -13.52 -3.77 13.82
CA GLY A 68 -13.68 -3.91 12.85
C GLY A 68 -13.96 -3.94 12.29
N SER A 69 -14.03 -4.14 12.36
CA SER A 69 -14.21 -4.20 11.64
C SER A 69 -14.58 -4.23 10.92
N GLU A 70 -14.86 -4.42 10.87
CA GLU A 70 -15.06 -4.49 10.05
C GLU A 70 -15.27 -4.48 9.31
N GLN A 71 -15.60 -4.77 9.38
CA GLN A 71 -15.50 -4.87 8.55
C GLN A 71 -15.61 -4.98 8.07
#